data_41bb3c8ae631697113a2445ecfca40aa
#
_entry.id   41bb3c8ae631697113a2445ecfca40aa
#
_cell.length_a   1.000
_cell.length_b   1.000
_cell.length_c   1.000
_cell.angle_alpha   90.00
_cell.angle_beta   90.00
_cell.angle_gamma   90.00
#
_symmetry.space_group_name_H-M   'P 1'
#
loop_
_entity.id
_entity.type
_entity.pdbx_description
1 polymer ?
#
loop_
_entity_poly.entity_id
_entity_poly.type
_entity_poly.pdbx_seq_one_letter_code
_entity_poly.pdbx_strand_id
1 'polypeptide(L)'
;RQMCIRDRYGSANYQVIEDLAGNIFAGYTGVINTSFTGNNLYNVTGKDWYNAMFNDAYTRVISAWNQLDPQRGEFPEVVALADIVKVAAMHRVTDTYGPIPYLNISSGDINKAYDPQQAVYKRFFEELDAAITTLTAFYEAQPGTKLLEAYDNVFSGNVSGWIKFANTLRLRLAMRVVYADAALAQEQAAAAIGNPVGLMTGAADLAELHKPATGSWEYPLYMIQYNFDDSRIGATIEAYMNGYQDPRRGKYFVATAKGEYHGVRTGITPTSSYADSEDLSRVNCTNNDNIMWMTPAEAWFLRAEYELRWGSESDAATYYAEGIRTSFSTLGASGAEAYIADKELTPGSY
;
A
#
# COMPACT_ATOMS: atom_id res chain seq x y z
N ARG A 1 -20.90 4.46 12.83
CA ARG A 1 -19.51 4.92 13.05
C ARG A 1 -18.72 4.48 11.84
N GLN A 2 -18.15 5.44 11.08
CA GLN A 2 -17.19 5.14 10.02
C GLN A 2 -16.18 4.15 10.57
N MET A 3 -16.00 3.01 9.87
CA MET A 3 -14.77 2.27 10.03
C MET A 3 -13.67 3.21 9.57
N CYS A 4 -13.01 3.81 10.56
CA CYS A 4 -12.05 4.86 10.29
C CYS A 4 -10.75 4.27 9.79
N ILE A 5 -10.76 3.87 8.52
CA ILE A 5 -9.53 3.73 7.73
C ILE A 5 -8.82 5.09 7.65
N ARG A 6 -9.60 6.17 7.81
CA ARG A 6 -9.12 7.56 7.94
C ARG A 6 -8.00 7.72 8.95
N ASP A 7 -8.06 6.94 10.03
CA ASP A 7 -7.08 6.99 11.10
C ASP A 7 -6.09 5.84 11.02
N ARG A 8 -5.85 5.30 9.80
CA ARG A 8 -4.81 4.28 9.64
C ARG A 8 -3.51 4.75 10.28
N TYR A 9 -3.22 6.05 10.12
CA TYR A 9 -2.20 6.77 10.88
C TYR A 9 -2.56 8.26 10.85
N GLY A 10 -2.75 8.91 12.00
CA GLY A 10 -2.51 10.34 12.07
C GLY A 10 -1.10 10.64 11.56
N SER A 11 -0.81 11.85 11.15
CA SER A 11 0.51 12.23 10.61
C SER A 11 1.66 11.77 11.52
N ALA A 12 1.51 11.82 12.84
CA ALA A 12 2.50 11.34 13.80
C ALA A 12 2.74 9.82 13.73
N ASN A 13 1.69 9.00 13.56
CA ASN A 13 1.87 7.55 13.48
C ASN A 13 2.44 7.13 12.13
N TYR A 14 2.03 7.77 11.02
CA TYR A 14 2.64 7.56 9.72
C TYR A 14 4.14 7.90 9.74
N GLN A 15 4.52 8.98 10.43
CA GLN A 15 5.90 9.38 10.63
C GLN A 15 6.74 8.24 11.21
N VAL A 16 6.32 7.66 12.33
CA VAL A 16 7.12 6.68 13.05
C VAL A 16 7.07 5.27 12.45
N ILE A 17 6.00 4.92 11.74
CA ILE A 17 5.80 3.59 11.15
C ILE A 17 6.34 3.52 9.72
N GLU A 18 6.01 4.54 8.92
CA GLU A 18 6.30 4.53 7.49
C GLU A 18 7.53 5.39 7.15
N ASP A 19 7.48 6.70 7.43
CA ASP A 19 8.49 7.63 6.90
C ASP A 19 9.85 7.46 7.58
N LEU A 20 9.89 7.41 8.90
CA LEU A 20 11.13 7.25 9.67
C LEU A 20 11.54 5.79 9.90
N ALA A 21 10.84 4.83 9.32
CA ALA A 21 11.16 3.40 9.41
C ALA A 21 11.08 2.73 8.04
N GLY A 22 9.90 2.31 7.58
CA GLY A 22 9.72 1.54 6.35
C GLY A 22 10.30 2.22 5.11
N ASN A 23 10.06 3.51 4.94
CA ASN A 23 10.56 4.27 3.79
C ASN A 23 12.09 4.41 3.79
N ILE A 24 12.71 4.56 4.98
CA ILE A 24 14.17 4.61 5.11
C ILE A 24 14.77 3.26 4.76
N PHE A 25 14.23 2.16 5.29
CA PHE A 25 14.70 0.81 4.99
C PHE A 25 14.53 0.43 3.52
N ALA A 26 13.48 0.94 2.88
CA ALA A 26 13.24 0.77 1.45
C ALA A 26 14.04 1.75 0.56
N GLY A 27 14.72 2.73 1.14
CA GLY A 27 15.53 3.72 0.41
C GLY A 27 14.70 4.83 -0.26
N TYR A 28 13.43 5.00 0.13
CA TYR A 28 12.55 6.06 -0.41
C TYR A 28 12.77 7.41 0.26
N THR A 29 13.05 7.42 1.56
CA THR A 29 13.36 8.63 2.32
C THR A 29 14.65 8.48 3.11
N GLY A 30 15.18 9.60 3.59
CA GLY A 30 16.27 9.66 4.54
C GLY A 30 16.06 10.81 5.51
N VAL A 31 16.50 10.61 6.76
CA VAL A 31 16.35 11.59 7.84
C VAL A 31 17.35 12.73 7.67
N ILE A 32 16.86 13.94 7.87
CA ILE A 32 17.70 15.14 8.01
C ILE A 32 17.66 15.69 9.44
N ASN A 33 16.59 15.45 10.19
CA ASN A 33 16.45 15.89 11.57
C ASN A 33 17.41 15.10 12.49
N THR A 34 18.31 15.82 13.15
CA THR A 34 19.35 15.24 14.02
C THR A 34 18.78 14.47 15.23
N SER A 35 17.52 14.72 15.60
CA SER A 35 16.83 13.97 16.67
C SER A 35 16.54 12.52 16.28
N PHE A 36 16.52 12.19 14.99
CA PHE A 36 16.19 10.86 14.45
C PHE A 36 17.38 10.17 13.77
N THR A 37 18.59 10.55 14.11
CA THR A 37 19.84 10.02 13.52
C THR A 37 19.91 8.49 13.51
N GLY A 38 19.42 7.85 14.59
CA GLY A 38 19.39 6.38 14.67
C GLY A 38 18.59 5.74 13.55
N ASN A 39 17.48 6.34 13.13
CA ASN A 39 16.65 5.83 12.04
C ASN A 39 17.40 5.79 10.72
N ASN A 40 18.20 6.83 10.44
CA ASN A 40 19.06 6.88 9.24
C ASN A 40 20.17 5.81 9.25
N LEU A 41 20.53 5.32 10.44
CA LEU A 41 21.48 4.22 10.65
C LEU A 41 20.79 2.83 10.73
N TYR A 42 19.55 2.75 10.31
CA TYR A 42 18.69 1.54 10.40
C TYR A 42 18.46 1.06 11.83
N ASN A 43 18.53 1.96 12.79
CA ASN A 43 18.27 1.71 14.20
C ASN A 43 17.17 2.65 14.71
N VAL A 44 15.94 2.18 14.70
CA VAL A 44 14.79 2.93 15.21
C VAL A 44 14.91 3.07 16.73
N THR A 45 15.04 4.30 17.22
CA THR A 45 15.41 4.58 18.62
C THR A 45 14.25 4.91 19.55
N GLY A 46 13.04 5.11 19.02
CA GLY A 46 11.85 5.41 19.83
C GLY A 46 11.30 4.18 20.56
N LYS A 47 11.21 4.20 21.89
CA LYS A 47 10.78 3.05 22.69
C LYS A 47 9.42 2.47 22.32
N ASP A 48 8.46 3.34 21.95
CA ASP A 48 7.08 2.93 21.64
C ASP A 48 6.82 2.82 20.13
N TRP A 49 7.77 3.21 19.29
CA TRP A 49 7.60 3.21 17.84
C TRP A 49 7.51 1.81 17.25
N TYR A 50 8.24 0.86 17.83
CA TYR A 50 8.16 -0.55 17.43
C TYR A 50 6.76 -1.16 17.56
N ASN A 51 5.94 -0.62 18.48
CA ASN A 51 4.60 -1.13 18.75
C ASN A 51 3.51 -0.31 18.03
N ALA A 52 3.84 0.82 17.40
CA ALA A 52 2.85 1.76 16.91
C ALA A 52 1.91 1.12 15.87
N MET A 53 2.46 0.40 14.88
CA MET A 53 1.64 -0.29 13.88
C MET A 53 0.75 -1.37 14.51
N PHE A 54 1.30 -2.17 15.42
CA PHE A 54 0.55 -3.21 16.12
C PHE A 54 -0.60 -2.60 16.92
N ASN A 55 -0.30 -1.63 17.77
CA ASN A 55 -1.31 -0.97 18.61
C ASN A 55 -2.42 -0.31 17.78
N ASP A 56 -2.07 0.41 16.73
CA ASP A 56 -3.05 1.07 15.86
C ASP A 56 -3.94 0.06 15.14
N ALA A 57 -3.38 -1.01 14.61
CA ALA A 57 -4.16 -2.03 13.91
C ALA A 57 -5.18 -2.68 14.84
N TYR A 58 -4.80 -3.04 16.06
CA TYR A 58 -5.71 -3.68 17.01
C TYR A 58 -6.72 -2.71 17.64
N THR A 59 -6.31 -1.51 17.97
CA THR A 59 -7.21 -0.54 18.63
C THR A 59 -8.18 0.12 17.66
N ARG A 60 -7.81 0.25 16.38
CA ARG A 60 -8.63 0.96 15.40
C ARG A 60 -9.32 0.01 14.41
N VAL A 61 -8.56 -0.88 13.76
CA VAL A 61 -9.12 -1.77 12.73
C VAL A 61 -9.86 -2.93 13.35
N ILE A 62 -9.20 -3.70 14.21
CA ILE A 62 -9.80 -4.89 14.82
C ILE A 62 -10.94 -4.50 15.77
N SER A 63 -10.78 -3.44 16.56
CA SER A 63 -11.86 -2.97 17.43
C SER A 63 -13.12 -2.57 16.65
N ALA A 64 -12.96 -1.89 15.51
CA ALA A 64 -14.09 -1.53 14.65
C ALA A 64 -14.69 -2.76 13.96
N TRP A 65 -13.87 -3.67 13.47
CA TRP A 65 -14.32 -4.91 12.86
C TRP A 65 -15.12 -5.80 13.83
N ASN A 66 -14.65 -5.96 15.06
CA ASN A 66 -15.34 -6.71 16.11
C ASN A 66 -16.75 -6.16 16.44
N GLN A 67 -17.01 -4.88 16.18
CA GLN A 67 -18.35 -4.30 16.36
C GLN A 67 -19.28 -4.60 15.15
N LEU A 68 -18.71 -4.87 13.97
CA LEU A 68 -19.44 -5.15 12.74
C LEU A 68 -19.66 -6.65 12.51
N ASP A 69 -18.73 -7.49 12.86
CA ASP A 69 -18.79 -8.93 12.62
C ASP A 69 -20.07 -9.62 13.14
N PRO A 70 -20.61 -9.27 14.32
CA PRO A 70 -21.90 -9.80 14.77
C PRO A 70 -23.09 -9.46 13.88
N GLN A 71 -22.97 -8.46 13.00
CA GLN A 71 -24.01 -8.02 12.07
C GLN A 71 -23.97 -8.79 10.73
N ARG A 72 -23.08 -9.76 10.57
CA ARG A 72 -22.84 -10.51 9.32
C ARG A 72 -24.11 -11.17 8.77
N GLY A 73 -25.02 -11.64 9.64
CA GLY A 73 -26.28 -12.24 9.24
C GLY A 73 -27.30 -11.24 8.68
N GLU A 74 -27.21 -9.98 9.09
CA GLU A 74 -28.15 -8.92 8.70
C GLU A 74 -27.61 -8.06 7.56
N PHE A 75 -26.29 -7.79 7.57
CA PHE A 75 -25.60 -6.93 6.59
C PHE A 75 -24.33 -7.59 6.03
N PRO A 76 -24.47 -8.74 5.32
CA PRO A 76 -23.33 -9.54 4.87
C PRO A 76 -22.37 -8.74 3.96
N GLU A 77 -22.87 -7.85 3.11
CA GLU A 77 -22.06 -7.05 2.18
C GLU A 77 -21.22 -6.00 2.93
N VAL A 78 -21.77 -5.41 3.98
CA VAL A 78 -21.05 -4.42 4.82
C VAL A 78 -19.92 -5.12 5.58
N VAL A 79 -20.19 -6.31 6.11
CA VAL A 79 -19.15 -7.08 6.81
C VAL A 79 -18.10 -7.61 5.84
N ALA A 80 -18.47 -7.97 4.62
CA ALA A 80 -17.53 -8.35 3.57
C ALA A 80 -16.56 -7.21 3.22
N LEU A 81 -17.05 -5.96 3.11
CA LEU A 81 -16.17 -4.79 2.98
C LEU A 81 -15.24 -4.64 4.19
N ALA A 82 -15.76 -4.86 5.38
CA ALA A 82 -14.97 -4.80 6.60
C ALA A 82 -13.85 -5.86 6.64
N ASP A 83 -14.12 -7.07 6.15
CA ASP A 83 -13.13 -8.14 6.03
C ASP A 83 -12.01 -7.76 5.07
N ILE A 84 -12.33 -7.20 3.89
CA ILE A 84 -11.32 -6.74 2.93
C ILE A 84 -10.38 -5.70 3.57
N VAL A 85 -10.96 -4.73 4.26
CA VAL A 85 -10.19 -3.68 4.93
C VAL A 85 -9.34 -4.24 6.07
N LYS A 86 -9.92 -5.16 6.86
CA LYS A 86 -9.18 -5.86 7.91
C LYS A 86 -7.97 -6.59 7.33
N VAL A 87 -8.14 -7.39 6.30
CA VAL A 87 -7.03 -8.09 5.64
C VAL A 87 -6.01 -7.10 5.10
N ALA A 88 -6.45 -6.01 4.43
CA ALA A 88 -5.57 -4.97 3.91
C ALA A 88 -4.73 -4.26 4.99
N ALA A 89 -5.19 -4.22 6.24
CA ALA A 89 -4.42 -3.70 7.36
C ALA A 89 -3.53 -4.77 8.00
N MET A 90 -4.10 -5.94 8.29
CA MET A 90 -3.46 -6.95 9.13
C MET A 90 -2.35 -7.73 8.44
N HIS A 91 -2.36 -7.81 7.07
CA HIS A 91 -1.23 -8.44 6.38
C HIS A 91 0.07 -7.67 6.63
N ARG A 92 0.02 -6.34 6.70
CA ARG A 92 1.20 -5.52 7.02
C ARG A 92 1.69 -5.76 8.44
N VAL A 93 0.77 -6.00 9.38
CA VAL A 93 1.13 -6.30 10.78
C VAL A 93 1.88 -7.62 10.87
N THR A 94 1.36 -8.69 10.25
CA THR A 94 2.05 -9.99 10.27
C THR A 94 3.35 -9.97 9.45
N ASP A 95 3.42 -9.18 8.37
CA ASP A 95 4.66 -9.00 7.60
C ASP A 95 5.76 -8.31 8.41
N THR A 96 5.37 -7.44 9.35
CA THR A 96 6.31 -6.70 10.21
C THR A 96 6.70 -7.49 11.45
N TYR A 97 5.74 -8.16 12.10
CA TYR A 97 5.94 -8.78 13.43
C TYR A 97 5.99 -10.31 13.39
N GLY A 98 5.72 -10.95 12.25
CA GLY A 98 5.61 -12.40 12.14
C GLY A 98 4.31 -12.92 12.74
N PRO A 99 4.35 -13.85 13.72
CA PRO A 99 3.16 -14.34 14.41
C PRO A 99 2.37 -13.22 15.07
N ILE A 100 1.04 -13.24 14.93
CA ILE A 100 0.13 -12.24 15.55
C ILE A 100 -1.16 -12.91 16.03
N PRO A 101 -1.87 -12.39 17.05
CA PRO A 101 -3.20 -12.86 17.41
C PRO A 101 -4.21 -12.53 16.30
N TYR A 102 -4.76 -13.53 15.61
CA TYR A 102 -5.68 -13.29 14.49
C TYR A 102 -6.87 -14.25 14.42
N LEU A 103 -6.66 -15.56 14.52
CA LEU A 103 -7.70 -16.57 14.28
C LEU A 103 -8.87 -16.51 15.28
N ASN A 104 -8.59 -16.17 16.51
CA ASN A 104 -9.58 -16.09 17.60
C ASN A 104 -9.75 -14.67 18.13
N ILE A 105 -9.63 -13.68 17.25
CA ILE A 105 -9.55 -12.27 17.68
C ILE A 105 -10.87 -11.74 18.23
N SER A 106 -12.01 -12.29 17.81
CA SER A 106 -13.36 -11.94 18.26
C SER A 106 -13.75 -12.62 19.58
N SER A 107 -12.98 -13.61 20.07
CA SER A 107 -13.27 -14.23 21.37
C SER A 107 -13.07 -13.22 22.51
N GLY A 108 -13.89 -13.31 23.55
CA GLY A 108 -13.82 -12.42 24.70
C GLY A 108 -12.56 -12.53 25.58
N ASP A 109 -11.63 -13.44 25.25
CA ASP A 109 -10.43 -13.68 26.03
C ASP A 109 -9.47 -12.49 25.99
N ILE A 110 -8.94 -12.11 27.13
CA ILE A 110 -7.95 -11.03 27.26
C ILE A 110 -6.58 -11.50 26.76
N ASN A 111 -6.22 -12.75 27.02
CA ASN A 111 -4.97 -13.35 26.63
C ASN A 111 -5.12 -14.09 25.30
N LYS A 112 -4.79 -13.43 24.20
CA LYS A 112 -4.79 -14.04 22.87
C LYS A 112 -3.46 -14.74 22.59
N ALA A 113 -3.51 -16.00 22.17
CA ALA A 113 -2.34 -16.65 21.62
C ALA A 113 -1.91 -16.01 20.28
N TYR A 114 -0.62 -16.04 20.00
CA TYR A 114 -0.09 -15.64 18.70
C TYR A 114 -0.23 -16.81 17.72
N ASP A 115 -0.85 -16.54 16.60
CA ASP A 115 -1.02 -17.52 15.53
C ASP A 115 0.20 -17.48 14.60
N PRO A 116 0.69 -18.65 14.13
CA PRO A 116 1.76 -18.69 13.15
C PRO A 116 1.40 -17.91 11.87
N GLN A 117 2.35 -17.18 11.29
CA GLN A 117 2.13 -16.36 10.09
C GLN A 117 1.50 -17.16 8.95
N GLN A 118 1.90 -18.44 8.75
CA GLN A 118 1.27 -19.31 7.75
C GLN A 118 -0.23 -19.49 7.98
N ALA A 119 -0.67 -19.66 9.22
CA ALA A 119 -2.08 -19.83 9.56
C ALA A 119 -2.85 -18.51 9.33
N VAL A 120 -2.23 -17.38 9.67
CA VAL A 120 -2.79 -16.04 9.43
C VAL A 120 -2.98 -15.79 7.93
N TYR A 121 -1.99 -16.09 7.09
CA TYR A 121 -2.10 -15.93 5.64
C TYR A 121 -3.18 -16.84 5.02
N LYS A 122 -3.30 -18.10 5.46
CA LYS A 122 -4.40 -18.98 5.03
C LYS A 122 -5.75 -18.37 5.35
N ARG A 123 -5.91 -17.82 6.56
CA ARG A 123 -7.14 -17.12 6.97
C ARG A 123 -7.40 -15.87 6.12
N PHE A 124 -6.39 -15.10 5.72
CA PHE A 124 -6.57 -13.97 4.81
C PHE A 124 -7.16 -14.40 3.48
N PHE A 125 -6.68 -15.50 2.89
CA PHE A 125 -7.24 -16.01 1.64
C PHE A 125 -8.69 -16.48 1.80
N GLU A 126 -9.02 -17.19 2.87
CA GLU A 126 -10.39 -17.60 3.18
C GLU A 126 -11.33 -16.39 3.33
N GLU A 127 -10.92 -15.37 4.05
CA GLU A 127 -11.70 -14.16 4.26
C GLU A 127 -11.88 -13.33 2.99
N LEU A 128 -10.84 -13.20 2.17
CA LEU A 128 -10.92 -12.52 0.87
C LEU A 128 -11.83 -13.29 -0.09
N ASP A 129 -11.75 -14.62 -0.14
CA ASP A 129 -12.58 -15.45 -0.99
C ASP A 129 -14.08 -15.30 -0.62
N ALA A 130 -14.40 -15.40 0.66
CA ALA A 130 -15.75 -15.20 1.17
C ALA A 130 -16.29 -13.79 0.89
N ALA A 131 -15.45 -12.76 1.11
CA ALA A 131 -15.84 -11.38 0.88
C ALA A 131 -16.06 -11.09 -0.61
N ILE A 132 -15.18 -11.56 -1.49
CA ILE A 132 -15.31 -11.44 -2.95
C ILE A 132 -16.58 -12.12 -3.42
N THR A 133 -16.85 -13.35 -2.95
CA THR A 133 -18.07 -14.10 -3.29
C THR A 133 -19.32 -13.33 -2.87
N THR A 134 -19.38 -12.84 -1.65
CA THR A 134 -20.53 -12.07 -1.13
C THR A 134 -20.76 -10.78 -1.94
N LEU A 135 -19.70 -10.01 -2.20
CA LEU A 135 -19.82 -8.76 -2.94
C LEU A 135 -20.14 -8.99 -4.42
N THR A 136 -19.63 -10.07 -5.02
CA THR A 136 -19.94 -10.42 -6.41
C THR A 136 -21.43 -10.79 -6.55
N ALA A 137 -21.96 -11.60 -5.64
CA ALA A 137 -23.39 -11.94 -5.63
C ALA A 137 -24.27 -10.69 -5.46
N PHE A 138 -23.88 -9.75 -4.58
CA PHE A 138 -24.59 -8.49 -4.41
C PHE A 138 -24.51 -7.62 -5.68
N TYR A 139 -23.33 -7.50 -6.28
CA TYR A 139 -23.11 -6.70 -7.50
C TYR A 139 -23.93 -7.21 -8.68
N GLU A 140 -24.02 -8.53 -8.85
CA GLU A 140 -24.83 -9.18 -9.90
C GLU A 140 -26.33 -9.04 -9.66
N ALA A 141 -26.77 -9.19 -8.40
CA ALA A 141 -28.19 -9.08 -8.05
C ALA A 141 -28.72 -7.64 -8.10
N GLN A 142 -27.86 -6.65 -7.87
CA GLN A 142 -28.22 -5.23 -7.78
C GLN A 142 -27.24 -4.35 -8.58
N PRO A 143 -27.20 -4.46 -9.92
CA PRO A 143 -26.25 -3.70 -10.74
C PRO A 143 -26.38 -2.19 -10.54
N GLY A 144 -25.24 -1.53 -10.30
CA GLY A 144 -25.16 -0.08 -10.11
C GLY A 144 -25.56 0.42 -8.72
N THR A 145 -25.98 -0.47 -7.82
CA THR A 145 -26.26 -0.09 -6.43
C THR A 145 -24.96 0.26 -5.71
N LYS A 146 -24.98 1.40 -5.02
CA LYS A 146 -23.88 1.88 -4.20
C LYS A 146 -23.98 1.30 -2.77
N LEU A 147 -22.87 0.83 -2.25
CA LEU A 147 -22.79 0.34 -0.88
C LEU A 147 -22.05 1.33 0.01
N LEU A 148 -22.74 1.86 1.03
CA LEU A 148 -22.17 2.84 1.98
C LEU A 148 -21.60 4.12 1.31
N GLU A 149 -22.17 4.61 0.22
CA GLU A 149 -21.65 5.74 -0.58
C GLU A 149 -21.24 6.95 0.28
N ALA A 150 -22.04 7.33 1.25
CA ALA A 150 -21.77 8.48 2.12
C ALA A 150 -20.60 8.24 3.12
N TYR A 151 -20.12 7.02 3.24
CA TYR A 151 -19.08 6.61 4.20
C TYR A 151 -17.85 6.00 3.54
N ASP A 152 -17.93 5.65 2.27
CA ASP A 152 -16.83 5.10 1.49
C ASP A 152 -16.05 6.22 0.81
N ASN A 153 -14.95 6.63 1.45
CA ASN A 153 -14.05 7.63 0.90
C ASN A 153 -12.98 7.03 -0.05
N VAL A 154 -13.09 5.76 -0.44
CA VAL A 154 -12.14 5.12 -1.37
C VAL A 154 -12.75 4.98 -2.76
N PHE A 155 -13.89 4.30 -2.86
CA PHE A 155 -14.56 4.04 -4.13
C PHE A 155 -15.96 4.65 -4.21
N SER A 156 -16.35 5.50 -3.25
CA SER A 156 -17.67 6.15 -3.22
C SER A 156 -18.83 5.18 -3.37
N GLY A 157 -18.74 4.05 -2.67
CA GLY A 157 -19.73 2.98 -2.68
C GLY A 157 -19.71 2.06 -3.91
N ASN A 158 -18.73 2.20 -4.78
CA ASN A 158 -18.59 1.34 -5.97
C ASN A 158 -18.15 -0.06 -5.59
N VAL A 159 -19.09 -1.01 -5.63
CA VAL A 159 -18.86 -2.41 -5.23
C VAL A 159 -17.85 -3.11 -6.16
N SER A 160 -17.89 -2.85 -7.46
CA SER A 160 -16.93 -3.45 -8.39
C SER A 160 -15.50 -2.97 -8.12
N GLY A 161 -15.32 -1.72 -7.68
CA GLY A 161 -14.03 -1.19 -7.23
C GLY A 161 -13.46 -1.98 -6.04
N TRP A 162 -14.32 -2.27 -5.05
CA TRP A 162 -13.93 -3.08 -3.89
C TRP A 162 -13.61 -4.54 -4.24
N ILE A 163 -14.35 -5.15 -5.19
CA ILE A 163 -14.06 -6.51 -5.66
C ILE A 163 -12.70 -6.54 -6.37
N LYS A 164 -12.44 -5.59 -7.27
CA LYS A 164 -11.13 -5.47 -7.95
C LYS A 164 -9.99 -5.25 -6.97
N PHE A 165 -10.20 -4.39 -5.95
CA PHE A 165 -9.22 -4.17 -4.88
C PHE A 165 -8.94 -5.47 -4.12
N ALA A 166 -9.98 -6.22 -3.73
CA ALA A 166 -9.83 -7.47 -3.01
C ALA A 166 -9.10 -8.54 -3.84
N ASN A 167 -9.42 -8.67 -5.14
CA ASN A 167 -8.70 -9.55 -6.06
C ASN A 167 -7.23 -9.16 -6.21
N THR A 168 -6.94 -7.86 -6.34
CA THR A 168 -5.54 -7.37 -6.43
C THR A 168 -4.78 -7.60 -5.13
N LEU A 169 -5.44 -7.40 -3.97
CA LEU A 169 -4.87 -7.72 -2.67
C LEU A 169 -4.60 -9.23 -2.54
N ARG A 170 -5.54 -10.09 -2.96
CA ARG A 170 -5.35 -11.55 -3.00
C ARG A 170 -4.13 -11.94 -3.83
N LEU A 171 -3.98 -11.34 -5.01
CA LEU A 171 -2.82 -11.56 -5.88
C LEU A 171 -1.52 -11.08 -5.21
N ARG A 172 -1.50 -9.90 -4.58
CA ARG A 172 -0.35 -9.42 -3.80
C ARG A 172 0.07 -10.41 -2.72
N LEU A 173 -0.90 -10.90 -1.94
CA LEU A 173 -0.63 -11.87 -0.88
C LEU A 173 -0.15 -13.21 -1.42
N ALA A 174 -0.68 -13.67 -2.55
CA ALA A 174 -0.22 -14.88 -3.22
C ALA A 174 1.25 -14.77 -3.64
N MET A 175 1.67 -13.66 -4.25
CA MET A 175 3.06 -13.46 -4.64
C MET A 175 4.01 -13.37 -3.43
N ARG A 176 3.54 -12.96 -2.26
CA ARG A 176 4.34 -12.93 -1.03
C ARG A 176 4.65 -14.31 -0.44
N VAL A 177 3.77 -15.28 -0.64
CA VAL A 177 3.95 -16.64 -0.09
C VAL A 177 4.62 -17.60 -1.07
N VAL A 178 5.00 -17.16 -2.24
CA VAL A 178 5.52 -17.99 -3.34
C VAL A 178 6.71 -18.88 -2.95
N TYR A 179 7.60 -18.39 -2.11
CA TYR A 179 8.77 -19.15 -1.64
C TYR A 179 8.47 -20.03 -0.41
N ALA A 180 7.39 -19.73 0.31
CA ALA A 180 6.96 -20.50 1.48
C ALA A 180 6.00 -21.64 1.10
N ASP A 181 5.10 -21.39 0.14
CA ASP A 181 4.09 -22.36 -0.32
C ASP A 181 3.72 -22.02 -1.78
N ALA A 182 4.51 -22.51 -2.73
CA ALA A 182 4.33 -22.22 -4.16
C ALA A 182 2.99 -22.72 -4.72
N ALA A 183 2.49 -23.85 -4.20
CA ALA A 183 1.21 -24.40 -4.64
C ALA A 183 0.03 -23.50 -4.21
N LEU A 184 0.01 -23.09 -2.95
CA LEU A 184 -0.97 -22.12 -2.45
C LEU A 184 -0.88 -20.78 -3.20
N ALA A 185 0.34 -20.30 -3.45
CA ALA A 185 0.57 -19.07 -4.19
C ALA A 185 -0.04 -19.13 -5.60
N GLN A 186 0.23 -20.19 -6.34
CA GLN A 186 -0.30 -20.40 -7.70
C GLN A 186 -1.84 -20.49 -7.69
N GLU A 187 -2.40 -21.27 -6.77
CA GLU A 187 -3.86 -21.41 -6.61
C GLU A 187 -4.54 -20.06 -6.35
N GLN A 188 -4.04 -19.31 -5.37
CA GLN A 188 -4.65 -18.05 -4.96
C GLN A 188 -4.45 -16.94 -6.00
N ALA A 189 -3.31 -16.92 -6.68
CA ALA A 189 -3.06 -16.00 -7.78
C ALA A 189 -3.95 -16.29 -8.99
N ALA A 190 -4.09 -17.56 -9.39
CA ALA A 190 -4.97 -17.97 -10.48
C ALA A 190 -6.44 -17.61 -10.18
N ALA A 191 -6.90 -17.82 -8.95
CA ALA A 191 -8.25 -17.47 -8.53
C ALA A 191 -8.48 -15.93 -8.59
N ALA A 192 -7.50 -15.13 -8.18
CA ALA A 192 -7.59 -13.67 -8.26
C ALA A 192 -7.65 -13.17 -9.71
N ILE A 193 -6.77 -13.69 -10.57
CA ILE A 193 -6.69 -13.32 -12.00
C ILE A 193 -7.93 -13.78 -12.77
N GLY A 194 -8.44 -14.98 -12.45
CA GLY A 194 -9.59 -15.58 -13.11
C GLY A 194 -10.95 -15.02 -12.68
N ASN A 195 -11.01 -14.11 -11.71
CA ASN A 195 -12.28 -13.54 -11.28
C ASN A 195 -12.91 -12.69 -12.40
N PRO A 196 -14.20 -12.86 -12.72
CA PRO A 196 -14.86 -12.17 -13.85
C PRO A 196 -14.93 -10.64 -13.69
N VAL A 197 -14.95 -10.11 -12.45
CA VAL A 197 -14.91 -8.66 -12.21
C VAL A 197 -13.50 -8.12 -12.44
N GLY A 198 -12.48 -8.96 -12.29
CA GLY A 198 -11.09 -8.67 -12.61
C GLY A 198 -10.30 -8.01 -11.49
N LEU A 199 -9.12 -7.52 -11.87
CA LEU A 199 -8.16 -6.80 -11.05
C LEU A 199 -8.27 -5.29 -11.28
N MET A 200 -7.57 -4.51 -10.45
CA MET A 200 -7.36 -3.08 -10.67
C MET A 200 -6.40 -2.88 -11.84
N THR A 201 -6.91 -2.55 -13.03
CA THR A 201 -6.08 -2.47 -14.25
C THR A 201 -6.13 -1.14 -14.98
N GLY A 202 -7.11 -0.30 -14.69
CA GLY A 202 -7.25 1.03 -15.28
C GLY A 202 -6.98 2.16 -14.28
N ALA A 203 -6.66 3.35 -14.76
CA ALA A 203 -6.43 4.51 -13.89
C ALA A 203 -7.64 4.83 -12.98
N ALA A 204 -8.86 4.51 -13.43
CA ALA A 204 -10.07 4.66 -12.64
C ALA A 204 -10.21 3.65 -11.49
N ASP A 205 -9.40 2.58 -11.47
CA ASP A 205 -9.38 1.59 -10.41
C ASP A 205 -8.42 1.97 -9.27
N LEU A 206 -7.77 3.14 -9.33
CA LEU A 206 -6.85 3.60 -8.29
C LEU A 206 -7.55 3.62 -6.93
N ALA A 207 -7.01 2.87 -5.98
CA ALA A 207 -7.49 2.87 -4.60
C ALA A 207 -6.76 3.94 -3.80
N GLU A 208 -7.45 5.03 -3.54
CA GLU A 208 -6.93 6.12 -2.72
C GLU A 208 -8.00 6.60 -1.73
N LEU A 209 -7.56 6.94 -0.53
CA LEU A 209 -8.43 7.53 0.46
C LEU A 209 -8.55 9.01 0.17
N HIS A 210 -9.74 9.42 -0.22
CA HIS A 210 -10.08 10.81 -0.50
C HIS A 210 -10.32 11.61 0.79
N LYS A 211 -9.96 12.89 0.73
CA LYS A 211 -10.28 13.84 1.79
C LYS A 211 -11.80 13.81 2.05
N PRO A 212 -12.25 13.58 3.29
CA PRO A 212 -13.66 13.58 3.61
C PRO A 212 -14.25 15.00 3.49
N ALA A 213 -15.53 15.08 3.20
CA ALA A 213 -16.23 16.36 3.09
C ALA A 213 -16.21 17.19 4.38
N THR A 214 -16.12 16.52 5.52
CA THR A 214 -16.12 17.15 6.86
C THR A 214 -14.99 16.58 7.73
N GLY A 215 -14.46 17.39 8.63
CA GLY A 215 -13.43 17.02 9.58
C GLY A 215 -12.04 17.50 9.16
N SER A 216 -11.04 17.21 10.01
CA SER A 216 -9.64 17.54 9.72
C SER A 216 -9.05 16.60 8.69
N TRP A 217 -8.16 17.10 7.85
CA TRP A 217 -7.38 16.34 6.90
C TRP A 217 -5.94 16.80 6.93
N GLU A 218 -5.05 15.85 6.96
CA GLU A 218 -3.61 16.09 6.84
C GLU A 218 -3.03 15.01 5.93
N TYR A 219 -2.30 15.42 4.91
CA TYR A 219 -1.54 14.47 4.11
C TYR A 219 -0.23 14.16 4.84
N PRO A 220 0.01 12.92 5.26
CA PRO A 220 1.11 12.61 6.19
C PRO A 220 2.49 13.03 5.70
N LEU A 221 2.83 12.75 4.43
CA LEU A 221 4.14 13.13 3.88
C LEU A 221 4.33 14.65 3.81
N TYR A 222 3.25 15.42 3.56
CA TYR A 222 3.33 16.87 3.61
C TYR A 222 3.65 17.35 5.03
N MET A 223 2.94 16.82 6.02
CA MET A 223 3.20 17.17 7.42
C MET A 223 4.65 16.87 7.83
N ILE A 224 5.17 15.71 7.43
CA ILE A 224 6.51 15.27 7.82
C ILE A 224 7.61 16.06 7.10
N GLN A 225 7.49 16.27 5.79
CA GLN A 225 8.57 16.89 5.00
C GLN A 225 8.49 18.41 4.92
N TYR A 226 7.31 19.02 5.13
CA TYR A 226 7.14 20.45 5.01
C TYR A 226 6.87 21.15 6.34
N ASN A 227 6.17 20.49 7.28
CA ASN A 227 5.85 21.12 8.57
C ASN A 227 6.81 20.67 9.68
N PHE A 228 7.13 19.36 9.78
CA PHE A 228 8.08 18.86 10.77
C PHE A 228 9.52 18.94 10.31
N ASP A 229 9.74 18.94 9.02
CA ASP A 229 11.06 19.01 8.38
C ASP A 229 11.99 17.85 8.77
N ASP A 230 11.46 16.64 8.88
CA ASP A 230 12.17 15.48 9.42
C ASP A 230 12.94 14.70 8.37
N SER A 231 12.43 14.64 7.14
CA SER A 231 12.98 13.79 6.08
C SER A 231 12.99 14.48 4.71
N ARG A 232 13.73 13.87 3.79
CA ARG A 232 13.78 14.18 2.36
C ARG A 232 13.70 12.88 1.57
N ILE A 233 13.67 12.96 0.25
CA ILE A 233 13.80 11.76 -0.59
C ILE A 233 15.12 11.07 -0.29
N GLY A 234 15.17 9.75 -0.44
CA GLY A 234 16.37 8.95 -0.24
C GLY A 234 17.30 8.96 -1.46
N ALA A 235 18.60 8.90 -1.24
CA ALA A 235 19.58 8.82 -2.33
C ALA A 235 19.43 7.53 -3.16
N THR A 236 18.85 6.48 -2.61
CA THR A 236 18.59 5.24 -3.34
C THR A 236 17.55 5.44 -4.43
N ILE A 237 16.38 5.99 -4.10
CA ILE A 237 15.34 6.25 -5.11
C ILE A 237 15.80 7.33 -6.10
N GLU A 238 16.54 8.35 -5.64
CA GLU A 238 17.17 9.34 -6.51
C GLU A 238 18.06 8.68 -7.55
N ALA A 239 18.98 7.81 -7.12
CA ALA A 239 19.93 7.13 -8.00
C ALA A 239 19.22 6.31 -9.09
N TYR A 240 18.14 5.58 -8.73
CA TYR A 240 17.32 4.87 -9.69
C TYR A 240 16.69 5.81 -10.72
N MET A 241 15.99 6.84 -10.25
CA MET A 241 15.22 7.70 -11.14
C MET A 241 16.13 8.61 -11.98
N ASN A 242 17.28 9.04 -11.46
CA ASN A 242 18.27 9.79 -12.24
C ASN A 242 19.00 8.88 -13.23
N GLY A 243 19.41 7.68 -12.83
CA GLY A 243 20.10 6.72 -13.67
C GLY A 243 19.26 6.30 -14.89
N TYR A 244 17.99 6.08 -14.70
CA TYR A 244 17.06 5.78 -15.79
C TYR A 244 16.47 7.03 -16.46
N GLN A 245 16.84 8.24 -16.05
CA GLN A 245 16.27 9.51 -16.52
C GLN A 245 14.74 9.50 -16.50
N ASP A 246 14.16 8.93 -15.46
CA ASP A 246 12.73 8.64 -15.38
C ASP A 246 11.90 9.93 -15.50
N PRO A 247 11.02 10.05 -16.50
CA PRO A 247 10.19 11.25 -16.70
C PRO A 247 9.23 11.55 -15.54
N ARG A 248 8.95 10.56 -14.68
CA ARG A 248 8.07 10.71 -13.52
C ARG A 248 8.76 11.42 -12.34
N ARG A 249 10.08 11.69 -12.39
CA ARG A 249 10.81 12.36 -11.29
C ARG A 249 10.12 13.62 -10.80
N GLY A 250 9.75 14.52 -11.70
CA GLY A 250 9.07 15.77 -11.36
C GLY A 250 7.63 15.61 -10.87
N LYS A 251 7.05 14.40 -11.01
CA LYS A 251 5.75 14.06 -10.40
C LYS A 251 5.90 13.60 -8.96
N TYR A 252 6.99 12.91 -8.65
CA TYR A 252 7.27 12.40 -7.32
C TYR A 252 8.03 13.40 -6.44
N PHE A 253 8.92 14.20 -7.03
CA PHE A 253 9.87 15.01 -6.29
C PHE A 253 9.87 16.46 -6.75
N VAL A 254 10.15 17.36 -5.83
CA VAL A 254 10.45 18.77 -6.10
C VAL A 254 11.93 18.89 -6.39
N ALA A 255 12.29 19.50 -7.53
CA ALA A 255 13.66 19.78 -7.85
C ALA A 255 14.25 20.81 -6.86
N THR A 256 15.55 20.75 -6.62
CA THR A 256 16.29 21.75 -5.87
C THR A 256 16.30 23.10 -6.60
N ALA A 257 16.78 24.15 -5.95
CA ALA A 257 16.92 25.47 -6.57
C ALA A 257 17.82 25.46 -7.83
N LYS A 258 18.69 24.44 -7.98
CA LYS A 258 19.55 24.23 -9.15
C LYS A 258 18.88 23.45 -10.28
N GLY A 259 17.63 23.00 -10.08
CA GLY A 259 16.89 22.18 -11.05
C GLY A 259 17.27 20.71 -11.06
N GLU A 260 17.99 20.25 -10.03
CA GLU A 260 18.46 18.87 -9.86
C GLU A 260 17.61 18.13 -8.83
N TYR A 261 17.73 16.79 -8.78
CA TYR A 261 17.10 15.97 -7.76
C TYR A 261 18.17 15.32 -6.92
N HIS A 262 18.18 15.63 -5.62
CA HIS A 262 19.15 15.10 -4.66
C HIS A 262 18.46 14.51 -3.44
N GLY A 263 18.85 13.29 -3.09
CA GLY A 263 18.34 12.54 -1.95
C GLY A 263 19.32 12.45 -0.79
N VAL A 264 18.78 12.17 0.38
CA VAL A 264 19.54 11.92 1.60
C VAL A 264 20.19 10.56 1.53
N ARG A 265 21.48 10.48 1.77
CA ARG A 265 22.18 9.22 1.93
C ARG A 265 21.85 8.61 3.30
N THR A 266 21.32 7.39 3.30
CA THR A 266 21.12 6.57 4.50
C THR A 266 22.44 5.87 4.90
N GLY A 267 22.50 5.35 6.12
CA GLY A 267 23.70 4.71 6.66
C GLY A 267 24.77 5.70 7.18
N ILE A 268 24.47 6.99 7.22
CA ILE A 268 25.36 8.03 7.78
C ILE A 268 24.63 8.84 8.83
N THR A 269 25.40 9.47 9.74
CA THR A 269 24.87 10.44 10.68
C THR A 269 24.73 11.79 9.98
N PRO A 270 23.51 12.36 9.84
CA PRO A 270 23.33 13.68 9.26
C PRO A 270 23.99 14.74 10.15
N THR A 271 24.72 15.67 9.53
CA THR A 271 25.25 16.86 10.18
C THR A 271 24.24 18.01 10.10
N SER A 272 24.36 19.02 10.95
CA SER A 272 23.49 20.20 10.88
C SER A 272 23.56 20.89 9.51
N SER A 273 24.77 21.01 8.93
CA SER A 273 24.94 21.57 7.59
C SER A 273 24.31 20.74 6.46
N TYR A 274 24.17 19.43 6.67
CA TYR A 274 23.48 18.54 5.74
C TYR A 274 21.95 18.64 5.91
N ALA A 275 21.49 18.78 7.15
CA ALA A 275 20.08 18.96 7.46
C ALA A 275 19.53 20.31 6.94
N ASP A 276 20.32 21.37 7.01
CA ASP A 276 19.95 22.72 6.55
C ASP A 276 20.08 22.91 5.02
N SER A 277 20.42 21.85 4.29
CA SER A 277 20.67 21.93 2.86
C SER A 277 19.39 22.14 2.05
N GLU A 278 19.26 23.29 1.41
CA GLU A 278 18.26 23.55 0.37
C GLU A 278 18.53 22.74 -0.91
N ASP A 279 19.67 22.06 -0.98
CA ASP A 279 20.08 21.19 -2.08
C ASP A 279 19.48 19.77 -1.99
N LEU A 280 18.53 19.51 -1.09
CA LEU A 280 17.86 18.22 -0.95
C LEU A 280 16.40 18.30 -1.40
N SER A 281 15.99 17.34 -2.23
CA SER A 281 14.64 17.27 -2.78
C SER A 281 13.62 16.74 -1.76
N ARG A 282 12.41 17.27 -1.84
CA ARG A 282 11.24 16.81 -1.09
C ARG A 282 10.30 16.01 -2.00
N VAL A 283 9.41 15.27 -1.40
CA VAL A 283 8.27 14.68 -2.12
C VAL A 283 7.39 15.80 -2.66
N ASN A 284 7.01 15.70 -3.92
CA ASN A 284 6.10 16.66 -4.56
C ASN A 284 4.65 16.37 -4.14
N CYS A 285 4.22 16.99 -3.07
CA CYS A 285 2.89 16.80 -2.50
C CYS A 285 2.35 18.08 -1.87
N THR A 286 1.04 18.10 -1.67
CA THR A 286 0.31 19.13 -0.95
C THR A 286 -0.44 18.54 0.25
N ASN A 287 -0.87 19.38 1.18
CA ASN A 287 -1.68 18.92 2.31
C ASN A 287 -3.11 18.48 1.92
N ASN A 288 -3.50 18.65 0.67
CA ASN A 288 -4.81 18.24 0.17
C ASN A 288 -4.79 16.95 -0.67
N ASP A 289 -3.63 16.33 -0.84
CA ASP A 289 -3.51 15.11 -1.63
C ASP A 289 -4.23 13.94 -0.96
N ASN A 290 -4.70 13.00 -1.78
CA ASN A 290 -5.32 11.76 -1.33
C ASN A 290 -4.25 10.76 -0.88
N ILE A 291 -4.60 9.86 0.04
CA ILE A 291 -3.68 8.84 0.52
C ILE A 291 -3.82 7.58 -0.35
N MET A 292 -2.80 7.27 -1.10
CA MET A 292 -2.75 6.11 -1.98
C MET A 292 -2.63 4.81 -1.19
N TRP A 293 -3.47 3.82 -1.49
CA TRP A 293 -3.47 2.50 -0.86
C TRP A 293 -2.92 1.42 -1.78
N MET A 294 -3.37 1.42 -3.04
CA MET A 294 -2.97 0.45 -4.04
C MET A 294 -3.12 1.04 -5.43
N THR A 295 -2.12 0.83 -6.27
CA THR A 295 -2.12 1.34 -7.63
C THR A 295 -2.49 0.26 -8.64
N PRO A 296 -3.16 0.60 -9.74
CA PRO A 296 -3.38 -0.34 -10.83
C PRO A 296 -2.08 -0.83 -11.48
N ALA A 297 -1.02 -0.02 -11.45
CA ALA A 297 0.30 -0.44 -11.94
C ALA A 297 0.84 -1.64 -11.18
N GLU A 298 0.61 -1.72 -9.86
CA GLU A 298 0.99 -2.89 -9.07
C GLU A 298 0.29 -4.17 -9.54
N ALA A 299 -1.00 -4.10 -9.85
CA ALA A 299 -1.73 -5.26 -10.36
C ALA A 299 -1.11 -5.81 -11.66
N TRP A 300 -0.66 -4.94 -12.54
CA TRP A 300 0.02 -5.33 -13.77
C TRP A 300 1.38 -5.98 -13.51
N PHE A 301 2.19 -5.42 -12.58
CA PHE A 301 3.47 -6.02 -12.23
C PHE A 301 3.31 -7.37 -11.52
N LEU A 302 2.30 -7.53 -10.66
CA LEU A 302 1.97 -8.82 -10.05
C LEU A 302 1.51 -9.85 -11.10
N ARG A 303 0.76 -9.44 -12.12
CA ARG A 303 0.42 -10.31 -13.27
C ARG A 303 1.66 -10.69 -14.07
N ALA A 304 2.55 -9.75 -14.32
CA ALA A 304 3.80 -10.04 -15.02
C ALA A 304 4.63 -11.07 -14.24
N GLU A 305 4.72 -10.95 -12.92
CA GLU A 305 5.39 -11.94 -12.07
C GLU A 305 4.69 -13.31 -12.12
N TYR A 306 3.35 -13.34 -12.12
CA TYR A 306 2.60 -14.58 -12.26
C TYR A 306 2.94 -15.30 -13.58
N GLU A 307 2.97 -14.57 -14.68
CA GLU A 307 3.29 -15.15 -16.00
C GLU A 307 4.74 -15.64 -16.07
N LEU A 308 5.69 -14.95 -15.47
CA LEU A 308 7.08 -15.40 -15.39
C LEU A 308 7.23 -16.71 -14.62
N ARG A 309 6.37 -16.94 -13.61
CA ARG A 309 6.44 -18.13 -12.76
C ARG A 309 5.68 -19.32 -13.33
N TRP A 310 4.51 -19.09 -13.91
CA TRP A 310 3.56 -20.16 -14.26
C TRP A 310 2.90 -20.00 -15.63
N GLY A 311 3.19 -18.95 -16.36
CA GLY A 311 2.61 -18.63 -17.66
C GLY A 311 3.67 -18.52 -18.77
N SER A 312 3.65 -17.41 -19.50
CA SER A 312 4.54 -17.16 -20.63
C SER A 312 5.38 -15.89 -20.46
N GLU A 313 6.63 -15.92 -20.92
CA GLU A 313 7.51 -14.74 -20.94
C GLU A 313 6.93 -13.62 -21.82
N SER A 314 6.24 -13.96 -22.90
CA SER A 314 5.59 -12.98 -23.77
C SER A 314 4.51 -12.18 -23.06
N ASP A 315 3.66 -12.87 -22.30
CA ASP A 315 2.60 -12.22 -21.52
C ASP A 315 3.19 -11.44 -20.35
N ALA A 316 4.23 -11.98 -19.70
CA ALA A 316 4.96 -11.27 -18.65
C ALA A 316 5.55 -9.94 -19.16
N ALA A 317 6.20 -9.94 -20.33
CA ALA A 317 6.73 -8.73 -20.97
C ALA A 317 5.61 -7.72 -21.30
N THR A 318 4.47 -8.22 -21.80
CA THR A 318 3.30 -7.39 -22.10
C THR A 318 2.75 -6.72 -20.84
N TYR A 319 2.52 -7.48 -19.77
CA TYR A 319 1.96 -6.94 -18.53
C TYR A 319 2.94 -6.05 -17.79
N TYR A 320 4.24 -6.31 -17.90
CA TYR A 320 5.27 -5.42 -17.36
C TYR A 320 5.22 -4.04 -18.03
N ALA A 321 5.13 -4.01 -19.37
CA ALA A 321 4.96 -2.78 -20.12
C ALA A 321 3.65 -2.05 -19.75
N GLU A 322 2.53 -2.78 -19.59
CA GLU A 322 1.26 -2.21 -19.11
C GLU A 322 1.37 -1.60 -17.72
N GLY A 323 2.12 -2.22 -16.82
CA GLY A 323 2.41 -1.66 -15.49
C GLY A 323 3.10 -0.30 -15.58
N ILE A 324 4.09 -0.17 -16.45
CA ILE A 324 4.77 1.11 -16.71
C ILE A 324 3.79 2.13 -17.28
N ARG A 325 3.06 1.80 -18.36
CA ARG A 325 2.05 2.69 -18.97
C ARG A 325 1.04 3.19 -17.96
N THR A 326 0.53 2.28 -17.14
CA THR A 326 -0.45 2.58 -16.10
C THR A 326 0.13 3.50 -15.03
N SER A 327 1.37 3.29 -14.61
CA SER A 327 2.05 4.19 -13.67
C SER A 327 2.21 5.60 -14.23
N PHE A 328 2.58 5.73 -15.51
CA PHE A 328 2.65 7.04 -16.17
C PHE A 328 1.29 7.72 -16.25
N SER A 329 0.26 6.97 -16.66
CA SER A 329 -1.11 7.48 -16.75
C SER A 329 -1.66 7.93 -15.39
N THR A 330 -1.49 7.13 -14.34
CA THR A 330 -1.95 7.44 -12.98
C THR A 330 -1.32 8.74 -12.44
N LEU A 331 -0.06 8.99 -12.78
CA LEU A 331 0.66 10.20 -12.38
C LEU A 331 0.45 11.40 -13.32
N GLY A 332 -0.27 11.22 -14.44
CA GLY A 332 -0.35 12.24 -15.49
C GLY A 332 1.02 12.60 -16.07
N ALA A 333 1.90 11.60 -16.21
CA ALA A 333 3.20 11.74 -16.86
C ALA A 333 3.09 11.30 -18.33
N SER A 334 3.96 11.87 -19.18
CA SER A 334 4.05 11.52 -20.61
C SER A 334 5.36 10.77 -20.92
N GLY A 335 5.43 10.12 -22.09
CA GLY A 335 6.65 9.50 -22.56
C GLY A 335 6.83 8.02 -22.18
N ALA A 336 5.77 7.33 -21.76
CA ALA A 336 5.84 5.92 -21.36
C ALA A 336 6.45 5.02 -22.46
N GLU A 337 6.01 5.15 -23.73
CA GLU A 337 6.49 4.30 -24.82
C GLU A 337 7.98 4.53 -25.11
N ALA A 338 8.41 5.80 -25.13
CA ALA A 338 9.82 6.12 -25.30
C ALA A 338 10.67 5.59 -24.15
N TYR A 339 10.15 5.68 -22.92
CA TYR A 339 10.82 5.17 -21.73
C TYR A 339 10.97 3.64 -21.76
N ILE A 340 9.92 2.91 -22.16
CA ILE A 340 9.95 1.45 -22.31
C ILE A 340 10.97 1.04 -23.38
N ALA A 341 10.92 1.67 -24.55
CA ALA A 341 11.80 1.34 -25.67
C ALA A 341 13.29 1.66 -25.37
N ASP A 342 13.57 2.80 -24.73
CA ASP A 342 14.93 3.28 -24.44
C ASP A 342 15.63 2.47 -23.35
N LYS A 343 14.88 1.95 -22.39
CA LYS A 343 15.45 1.28 -21.22
C LYS A 343 15.48 -0.24 -21.30
N GLU A 344 15.03 -0.82 -22.39
CA GLU A 344 14.95 -2.29 -22.55
C GLU A 344 14.22 -2.97 -21.36
N LEU A 345 13.14 -2.35 -20.90
CA LEU A 345 12.42 -2.75 -19.69
C LEU A 345 11.55 -3.99 -19.90
N THR A 346 12.08 -5.00 -20.56
CA THR A 346 11.43 -6.30 -20.68
C THR A 346 11.87 -7.22 -19.53
N PRO A 347 10.97 -8.04 -19.00
CA PRO A 347 11.38 -9.07 -18.04
C PRO A 347 12.40 -10.01 -18.67
N GLY A 348 13.41 -10.37 -17.90
CA GLY A 348 14.29 -11.49 -18.24
C GLY A 348 13.59 -12.83 -18.12
N SER A 349 14.23 -13.90 -18.54
CA SER A 349 13.77 -15.25 -18.20
C SER A 349 13.85 -15.50 -16.69
N TYR A 350 12.90 -16.25 -16.18
CA TYR A 350 12.81 -16.58 -14.75
C TYR A 350 13.49 -17.89 -14.44
#